data_8afca28912f7d14064dad6132254b2ff
#
_entry.id   8afca28912f7d14064dad6132254b2ff
#
_cell.length_a   1.000
_cell.length_b   1.000
_cell.length_c   1.000
_cell.angle_alpha   90.00
_cell.angle_beta   90.00
_cell.angle_gamma   90.00
#
_symmetry.space_group_name_H-M   'P 1'
#
loop_
_entity.id
_entity.type
_entity.pdbx_description
1 polymer ?
#
loop_
_entity_poly.entity_id
_entity_poly.type
_entity_poly.pdbx_seq_one_letter_code
_entity_poly.pdbx_strand_id
1 'polypeptide(L)'
;MREQDFLNHFLRKEYFKKHSKVVLALSGGLDSMFLFQLLSTYQNELGIELILAHVNHKQRRESDWEENELRKLADAAELPIYITSFSGDFSEARAREFRYDFFRKIMKEIGATALVTAHHADDQVETILMRLIRGSRLRYLTGIKESQVVDGIEIIRPLLHFHKKDFPPIVHFEDQTNQENTYFRNRIRNRYLPELEKENPRLKSALLDFGMEVSDYQATITELSKQIDVEDLNELFSYSQQTQGILLQNYLNQFPDLNL
;
A
#
# COMPACT_ATOMS: atom_id res chain seq x y z
N MET A 1 5.56 -19.30 7.84
CA MET A 1 4.10 -19.21 8.04
C MET A 1 3.42 -20.05 6.98
N ARG A 2 2.26 -20.66 7.22
CA ARG A 2 1.52 -21.45 6.21
C ARG A 2 0.56 -20.55 5.45
N GLU A 3 0.24 -20.85 4.19
CA GLU A 3 -0.72 -20.10 3.39
C GLU A 3 -2.08 -19.92 4.09
N GLN A 4 -2.52 -20.96 4.81
CA GLN A 4 -3.75 -20.91 5.59
C GLN A 4 -3.77 -19.81 6.65
N ASP A 5 -2.62 -19.42 7.20
CA ASP A 5 -2.52 -18.36 8.20
C ASP A 5 -2.82 -16.99 7.56
N PHE A 6 -2.40 -16.78 6.29
CA PHE A 6 -2.74 -15.57 5.52
C PHE A 6 -4.22 -15.55 5.14
N LEU A 7 -4.77 -16.66 4.65
CA LEU A 7 -6.20 -16.76 4.33
C LEU A 7 -7.07 -16.44 5.56
N ASN A 8 -6.77 -17.06 6.70
CA ASN A 8 -7.50 -16.81 7.94
C ASN A 8 -7.44 -15.33 8.36
N HIS A 9 -6.30 -14.68 8.13
CA HIS A 9 -6.16 -13.24 8.37
C HIS A 9 -7.04 -12.44 7.41
N PHE A 10 -7.05 -12.75 6.11
CA PHE A 10 -7.86 -12.04 5.11
C PHE A 10 -9.36 -12.16 5.41
N LEU A 11 -9.82 -13.36 5.78
CA LEU A 11 -11.21 -13.61 6.17
C LEU A 11 -11.59 -12.86 7.44
N ARG A 12 -10.75 -12.90 8.48
CA ARG A 12 -10.99 -12.19 9.74
C ARG A 12 -11.06 -10.67 9.56
N LYS A 13 -10.24 -10.13 8.66
CA LYS A 13 -10.21 -8.68 8.33
C LYS A 13 -11.31 -8.28 7.36
N GLU A 14 -12.02 -9.23 6.79
CA GLU A 14 -13.12 -9.01 5.84
C GLU A 14 -12.73 -8.10 4.66
N TYR A 15 -11.45 -8.13 4.21
CA TYR A 15 -10.93 -7.24 3.18
C TYR A 15 -11.79 -7.20 1.91
N PHE A 16 -12.36 -8.34 1.55
CA PHE A 16 -13.07 -8.50 0.27
C PHE A 16 -14.59 -8.56 0.41
N LYS A 17 -15.13 -8.44 1.63
CA LYS A 17 -16.58 -8.59 1.89
C LYS A 17 -17.46 -7.67 1.03
N LYS A 18 -16.94 -6.52 0.62
CA LYS A 18 -17.65 -5.52 -0.19
C LYS A 18 -17.26 -5.58 -1.67
N HIS A 19 -16.36 -6.48 -2.05
CA HIS A 19 -15.72 -6.49 -3.35
C HIS A 19 -15.84 -7.85 -4.01
N SER A 20 -16.77 -7.97 -4.94
CA SER A 20 -16.92 -9.19 -5.75
C SER A 20 -15.90 -9.28 -6.89
N LYS A 21 -15.33 -8.15 -7.33
CA LYS A 21 -14.37 -8.06 -8.42
C LYS A 21 -13.21 -7.16 -8.01
N VAL A 22 -11.99 -7.70 -8.06
CA VAL A 22 -10.78 -7.00 -7.61
C VAL A 22 -9.65 -7.07 -8.64
N VAL A 23 -8.86 -6.01 -8.71
CA VAL A 23 -7.67 -5.95 -9.56
C VAL A 23 -6.43 -6.11 -8.70
N LEU A 24 -5.59 -7.10 -8.99
CA LEU A 24 -4.26 -7.24 -8.39
C LEU A 24 -3.22 -6.51 -9.23
N ALA A 25 -2.52 -5.56 -8.63
CA ALA A 25 -1.33 -4.95 -9.22
C ALA A 25 -0.16 -5.95 -9.17
N LEU A 26 0.13 -6.60 -10.29
CA LEU A 26 1.11 -7.67 -10.41
C LEU A 26 2.41 -7.13 -11.02
N SER A 27 3.46 -6.97 -10.21
CA SER A 27 4.78 -6.50 -10.67
C SER A 27 5.71 -7.62 -11.14
N GLY A 28 5.44 -8.86 -10.77
CA GLY A 28 6.30 -10.02 -11.02
C GLY A 28 7.35 -10.26 -9.93
N GLY A 29 7.58 -9.32 -9.02
CA GLY A 29 8.46 -9.51 -7.87
C GLY A 29 7.83 -10.39 -6.78
N LEU A 30 8.67 -10.94 -5.88
CA LEU A 30 8.28 -11.90 -4.85
C LEU A 30 6.95 -11.57 -4.15
N ASP A 31 6.81 -10.33 -3.68
CA ASP A 31 5.69 -9.92 -2.86
C ASP A 31 4.36 -9.98 -3.64
N SER A 32 4.37 -9.50 -4.89
CA SER A 32 3.20 -9.51 -5.77
C SER A 32 2.87 -10.92 -6.30
N MET A 33 3.90 -11.75 -6.53
CA MET A 33 3.72 -13.14 -6.94
C MET A 33 3.16 -13.98 -5.81
N PHE A 34 3.61 -13.74 -4.57
CA PHE A 34 3.04 -14.42 -3.41
C PHE A 34 1.57 -14.04 -3.20
N LEU A 35 1.25 -12.75 -3.29
CA LEU A 35 -0.13 -12.31 -3.18
C LEU A 35 -1.01 -12.88 -4.32
N PHE A 36 -0.47 -12.96 -5.53
CA PHE A 36 -1.13 -13.62 -6.66
C PHE A 36 -1.43 -15.08 -6.35
N GLN A 37 -0.46 -15.85 -5.84
CA GLN A 37 -0.66 -17.26 -5.47
C GLN A 37 -1.78 -17.40 -4.43
N LEU A 38 -1.79 -16.58 -3.38
CA LEU A 38 -2.83 -16.61 -2.36
C LEU A 38 -4.22 -16.29 -2.94
N LEU A 39 -4.33 -15.20 -3.69
CA LEU A 39 -5.63 -14.76 -4.20
C LEU A 39 -6.17 -15.69 -5.29
N SER A 40 -5.32 -16.23 -6.17
CA SER A 40 -5.76 -17.18 -7.20
C SER A 40 -6.19 -18.53 -6.60
N THR A 41 -5.49 -19.01 -5.57
CA THR A 41 -5.83 -20.27 -4.88
C THR A 41 -7.14 -20.16 -4.12
N TYR A 42 -7.35 -19.04 -3.43
CA TYR A 42 -8.46 -18.88 -2.47
C TYR A 42 -9.56 -17.91 -2.95
N GLN A 43 -9.65 -17.61 -4.25
CA GLN A 43 -10.65 -16.66 -4.76
C GLN A 43 -12.10 -17.08 -4.44
N ASN A 44 -12.40 -18.37 -4.42
CA ASN A 44 -13.74 -18.87 -4.08
C ASN A 44 -14.07 -18.63 -2.61
N GLU A 45 -13.15 -18.95 -1.70
CA GLU A 45 -13.31 -18.74 -0.25
C GLU A 45 -13.39 -17.26 0.10
N LEU A 46 -12.68 -16.41 -0.65
CA LEU A 46 -12.71 -14.96 -0.50
C LEU A 46 -13.92 -14.31 -1.20
N GLY A 47 -14.64 -15.04 -2.05
CA GLY A 47 -15.79 -14.56 -2.79
C GLY A 47 -15.44 -13.49 -3.84
N ILE A 48 -14.27 -13.58 -4.48
CA ILE A 48 -13.77 -12.58 -5.42
C ILE A 48 -13.59 -13.15 -6.83
N GLU A 49 -13.79 -12.31 -7.84
CA GLU A 49 -13.31 -12.47 -9.20
C GLU A 49 -11.99 -11.71 -9.31
N LEU A 50 -10.89 -12.43 -9.53
CA LEU A 50 -9.55 -11.87 -9.58
C LEU A 50 -9.15 -11.48 -11.00
N ILE A 51 -8.74 -10.23 -11.20
CA ILE A 51 -8.19 -9.70 -12.42
C ILE A 51 -6.76 -9.23 -12.17
N LEU A 52 -5.87 -9.50 -13.10
CA LEU A 52 -4.46 -9.11 -13.00
C LEU A 52 -4.21 -7.83 -13.81
N ALA A 53 -3.36 -6.95 -13.29
CA ALA A 53 -2.92 -5.74 -13.97
C ALA A 53 -1.41 -5.54 -13.82
N HIS A 54 -0.70 -5.42 -14.95
CA HIS A 54 0.74 -5.22 -15.00
C HIS A 54 1.09 -3.95 -15.77
N VAL A 55 2.08 -3.21 -15.26
CA VAL A 55 2.67 -2.06 -15.96
C VAL A 55 4.13 -2.37 -16.27
N ASN A 56 4.44 -2.57 -17.53
CA ASN A 56 5.80 -2.73 -18.01
C ASN A 56 6.47 -1.36 -18.14
N HIS A 57 7.44 -1.08 -17.29
CA HIS A 57 8.15 0.21 -17.29
C HIS A 57 9.23 0.33 -18.38
N LYS A 58 9.52 -0.74 -19.14
CA LYS A 58 10.52 -0.78 -20.20
C LYS A 58 11.92 -0.28 -19.76
N GLN A 59 12.24 -0.47 -18.48
CA GLN A 59 13.50 0.00 -17.88
C GLN A 59 14.67 -0.96 -18.12
N ARG A 60 14.39 -2.21 -18.45
CA ARG A 60 15.37 -3.29 -18.60
C ARG A 60 15.07 -4.09 -19.86
N ARG A 61 16.10 -4.77 -20.41
CA ARG A 61 15.93 -5.66 -21.57
C ARG A 61 15.00 -6.85 -21.25
N GLU A 62 15.04 -7.31 -20.00
CA GLU A 62 14.26 -8.43 -19.50
C GLU A 62 12.78 -8.11 -19.32
N SER A 63 12.39 -6.84 -19.27
CA SER A 63 11.02 -6.41 -18.99
C SER A 63 9.99 -6.99 -19.97
N ASP A 64 10.34 -7.17 -21.23
CA ASP A 64 9.44 -7.75 -22.23
C ASP A 64 9.31 -9.26 -22.09
N TRP A 65 10.39 -9.92 -21.68
CA TRP A 65 10.35 -11.34 -21.34
C TRP A 65 9.53 -11.56 -20.07
N GLU A 66 9.72 -10.76 -19.03
CA GLU A 66 8.93 -10.81 -17.78
C GLU A 66 7.43 -10.62 -18.07
N GLU A 67 7.07 -9.66 -18.92
CA GLU A 67 5.68 -9.45 -19.35
C GLU A 67 5.11 -10.72 -20.02
N ASN A 68 5.87 -11.36 -20.92
CA ASN A 68 5.42 -12.58 -21.57
C ASN A 68 5.24 -13.74 -20.58
N GLU A 69 6.10 -13.88 -19.58
CA GLU A 69 5.96 -14.90 -18.55
C GLU A 69 4.72 -14.63 -17.65
N LEU A 70 4.42 -13.36 -17.36
CA LEU A 70 3.19 -13.00 -16.63
C LEU A 70 1.92 -13.33 -17.44
N ARG A 71 1.94 -13.17 -18.77
CA ARG A 71 0.83 -13.59 -19.63
C ARG A 71 0.63 -15.10 -19.57
N LYS A 72 1.70 -15.88 -19.71
CA LYS A 72 1.62 -17.35 -19.60
C LYS A 72 1.11 -17.81 -18.23
N LEU A 73 1.53 -17.12 -17.17
CA LEU A 73 1.07 -17.37 -15.81
C LEU A 73 -0.44 -17.12 -15.67
N ALA A 74 -0.91 -16.01 -16.21
CA ALA A 74 -2.33 -15.64 -16.20
C ALA A 74 -3.17 -16.65 -17.01
N ASP A 75 -2.69 -17.04 -18.20
CA ASP A 75 -3.34 -18.05 -19.05
C ASP A 75 -3.41 -19.41 -18.32
N ALA A 76 -2.31 -19.83 -17.68
CA ALA A 76 -2.28 -21.09 -16.92
C ALA A 76 -3.20 -21.08 -15.69
N ALA A 77 -3.46 -19.92 -15.12
CA ALA A 77 -4.39 -19.71 -14.01
C ALA A 77 -5.84 -19.42 -14.48
N GLU A 78 -6.08 -19.36 -15.79
CA GLU A 78 -7.36 -18.98 -16.41
C GLU A 78 -7.87 -17.62 -15.91
N LEU A 79 -6.95 -16.66 -15.68
CA LEU A 79 -7.27 -15.32 -15.18
C LEU A 79 -7.03 -14.24 -16.23
N PRO A 80 -7.92 -13.25 -16.33
CA PRO A 80 -7.72 -12.11 -17.21
C PRO A 80 -6.54 -11.25 -16.72
N ILE A 81 -5.68 -10.84 -17.65
CA ILE A 81 -4.58 -9.92 -17.38
C ILE A 81 -4.61 -8.72 -18.33
N TYR A 82 -4.56 -7.53 -17.76
CA TYR A 82 -4.42 -6.27 -18.48
C TYR A 82 -2.99 -5.76 -18.36
N ILE A 83 -2.37 -5.44 -19.48
CA ILE A 83 -0.98 -4.97 -19.49
C ILE A 83 -0.87 -3.68 -20.29
N THR A 84 -0.07 -2.75 -19.76
CA THR A 84 0.34 -1.54 -20.47
C THR A 84 1.84 -1.33 -20.35
N SER A 85 2.40 -0.52 -21.25
CA SER A 85 3.81 -0.15 -21.21
C SER A 85 3.95 1.35 -20.99
N PHE A 86 4.85 1.72 -20.06
CA PHE A 86 5.22 3.11 -19.85
C PHE A 86 6.20 3.54 -20.96
N SER A 87 5.91 4.67 -21.60
CA SER A 87 6.77 5.28 -22.60
C SER A 87 7.04 6.75 -22.23
N GLY A 88 8.29 7.17 -22.21
CA GLY A 88 8.69 8.54 -21.91
C GLY A 88 9.83 8.63 -20.90
N ASP A 89 10.21 9.86 -20.55
CA ASP A 89 11.25 10.10 -19.55
C ASP A 89 10.82 9.55 -18.19
N PHE A 90 11.59 8.59 -17.68
CA PHE A 90 11.29 7.94 -16.42
C PHE A 90 11.58 8.87 -15.24
N SER A 91 10.54 9.11 -14.43
CA SER A 91 10.69 9.55 -13.05
C SER A 91 9.75 8.72 -12.18
N GLU A 92 10.14 8.45 -10.94
CA GLU A 92 9.33 7.66 -10.00
C GLU A 92 7.91 8.22 -9.84
N ALA A 93 7.78 9.55 -9.80
CA ALA A 93 6.50 10.23 -9.69
C ALA A 93 5.61 9.99 -10.93
N ARG A 94 6.16 10.20 -12.15
CA ARG A 94 5.43 9.98 -13.40
C ARG A 94 5.05 8.51 -13.60
N ALA A 95 5.98 7.59 -13.29
CA ALA A 95 5.71 6.17 -13.39
C ALA A 95 4.62 5.72 -12.39
N ARG A 96 4.59 6.34 -11.20
CA ARG A 96 3.53 6.12 -10.22
C ARG A 96 2.18 6.66 -10.72
N GLU A 97 2.12 7.89 -11.21
CA GLU A 97 0.91 8.50 -11.75
C GLU A 97 0.35 7.66 -12.91
N PHE A 98 1.16 7.35 -13.91
CA PHE A 98 0.79 6.50 -15.04
C PHE A 98 0.20 5.15 -14.60
N ARG A 99 0.82 4.51 -13.60
CA ARG A 99 0.36 3.24 -13.05
C ARG A 99 -1.03 3.35 -12.45
N TYR A 100 -1.29 4.39 -11.63
CA TYR A 100 -2.60 4.58 -11.03
C TYR A 100 -3.66 5.00 -12.03
N ASP A 101 -3.33 5.77 -13.06
CA ASP A 101 -4.23 6.11 -14.17
C ASP A 101 -4.64 4.86 -14.94
N PHE A 102 -3.71 3.98 -15.24
CA PHE A 102 -3.97 2.71 -15.87
C PHE A 102 -4.90 1.84 -15.02
N PHE A 103 -4.64 1.69 -13.73
CA PHE A 103 -5.51 0.92 -12.84
C PHE A 103 -6.90 1.52 -12.76
N ARG A 104 -7.05 2.84 -12.63
CA ARG A 104 -8.35 3.52 -12.63
C ARG A 104 -9.14 3.23 -13.91
N LYS A 105 -8.47 3.33 -15.06
CA LYS A 105 -9.10 3.06 -16.35
C LYS A 105 -9.64 1.63 -16.43
N ILE A 106 -8.83 0.63 -16.12
CA ILE A 106 -9.24 -0.77 -16.13
C ILE A 106 -10.38 -1.00 -15.15
N MET A 107 -10.24 -0.57 -13.91
CA MET A 107 -11.24 -0.80 -12.87
C MET A 107 -12.61 -0.23 -13.26
N LYS A 108 -12.62 0.96 -13.88
CA LYS A 108 -13.85 1.57 -14.41
C LYS A 108 -14.44 0.75 -15.56
N GLU A 109 -13.61 0.25 -16.46
CA GLU A 109 -14.02 -0.51 -17.65
C GLU A 109 -14.66 -1.85 -17.27
N ILE A 110 -14.05 -2.57 -16.30
CA ILE A 110 -14.50 -3.90 -15.88
C ILE A 110 -15.45 -3.90 -14.67
N GLY A 111 -15.72 -2.74 -14.09
CA GLY A 111 -16.55 -2.62 -12.90
C GLY A 111 -15.92 -3.18 -11.63
N ALA A 112 -14.58 -3.21 -11.54
CA ALA A 112 -13.88 -3.62 -10.31
C ALA A 112 -13.92 -2.52 -9.27
N THR A 113 -14.04 -2.89 -7.99
CA THR A 113 -14.26 -1.96 -6.88
C THR A 113 -13.05 -1.80 -5.96
N ALA A 114 -12.07 -2.71 -6.03
CA ALA A 114 -10.84 -2.62 -5.25
C ALA A 114 -9.59 -2.93 -6.07
N LEU A 115 -8.51 -2.18 -5.79
CA LEU A 115 -7.15 -2.45 -6.23
C LEU A 115 -6.38 -3.10 -5.10
N VAL A 116 -5.81 -4.26 -5.33
CA VAL A 116 -5.04 -5.00 -4.33
C VAL A 116 -3.55 -4.85 -4.63
N THR A 117 -2.76 -4.50 -3.62
CA THR A 117 -1.31 -4.32 -3.76
C THR A 117 -0.56 -5.08 -2.67
N ALA A 118 0.64 -5.55 -2.99
CA ALA A 118 1.43 -6.45 -2.14
C ALA A 118 2.37 -5.72 -1.16
N HIS A 119 1.96 -4.56 -0.64
CA HIS A 119 2.72 -3.89 0.42
C HIS A 119 2.71 -4.74 1.70
N HIS A 120 3.83 -4.80 2.39
CA HIS A 120 4.04 -5.65 3.57
C HIS A 120 4.67 -4.87 4.75
N ALA A 121 4.89 -5.52 5.89
CA ALA A 121 5.37 -4.86 7.11
C ALA A 121 6.72 -4.17 6.94
N ASP A 122 7.63 -4.72 6.13
CA ASP A 122 8.92 -4.04 5.88
C ASP A 122 8.73 -2.74 5.09
N ASP A 123 7.73 -2.64 4.17
CA ASP A 123 7.37 -1.38 3.51
C ASP A 123 6.82 -0.34 4.49
N GLN A 124 6.11 -0.77 5.53
CA GLN A 124 5.67 0.10 6.62
C GLN A 124 6.86 0.71 7.34
N VAL A 125 7.81 -0.14 7.76
CA VAL A 125 9.04 0.29 8.44
C VAL A 125 9.79 1.32 7.61
N GLU A 126 10.02 1.02 6.32
CA GLU A 126 10.67 1.93 5.39
C GLU A 126 9.94 3.28 5.31
N THR A 127 8.61 3.24 5.18
CA THR A 127 7.78 4.45 5.03
C THR A 127 7.80 5.31 6.28
N ILE A 128 7.69 4.71 7.47
CA ILE A 128 7.73 5.43 8.74
C ILE A 128 9.10 6.08 8.91
N LEU A 129 10.20 5.33 8.70
CA LEU A 129 11.55 5.86 8.83
C LEU A 129 11.83 6.97 7.81
N MET A 130 11.40 6.79 6.55
CA MET A 130 11.53 7.84 5.52
C MET A 130 10.81 9.14 5.93
N ARG A 131 9.62 9.02 6.51
CA ARG A 131 8.82 10.17 6.96
C ARG A 131 9.46 10.85 8.17
N LEU A 132 9.99 10.08 9.12
CA LEU A 132 10.75 10.60 10.27
C LEU A 132 11.98 11.40 9.82
N ILE A 133 12.79 10.84 8.93
CA ILE A 133 14.00 11.50 8.41
C ILE A 133 13.65 12.79 7.64
N ARG A 134 12.50 12.82 6.95
CA ARG A 134 12.01 14.02 6.24
C ARG A 134 11.36 15.06 7.16
N GLY A 135 11.27 14.81 8.46
CA GLY A 135 10.64 15.73 9.39
C GLY A 135 9.12 15.85 9.22
N SER A 136 8.47 14.78 8.78
CA SER A 136 7.01 14.77 8.61
C SER A 136 6.30 14.99 9.94
N ARG A 137 5.16 15.70 9.89
CA ARG A 137 4.30 15.89 11.07
C ARG A 137 3.77 14.54 11.57
N LEU A 138 3.48 14.46 12.86
CA LEU A 138 3.03 13.24 13.56
C LEU A 138 1.91 12.50 12.79
N ARG A 139 0.92 13.24 12.29
CA ARG A 139 -0.21 12.67 11.53
C ARG A 139 0.17 11.83 10.29
N TYR A 140 1.37 11.99 9.78
CA TYR A 140 1.85 11.23 8.63
C TYR A 140 2.73 10.03 9.04
N LEU A 141 3.02 9.86 10.32
CA LEU A 141 3.89 8.80 10.83
C LEU A 141 3.16 7.46 11.07
N THR A 142 1.88 7.37 10.75
CA THR A 142 1.10 6.11 10.77
C THR A 142 1.54 5.10 9.72
N GLY A 143 2.46 5.49 8.81
CA GLY A 143 2.88 4.64 7.70
C GLY A 143 1.84 4.51 6.58
N ILE A 144 1.78 3.33 5.96
CA ILE A 144 0.85 2.98 4.88
C ILE A 144 -0.47 2.50 5.51
N LYS A 145 -1.60 2.92 4.99
CA LYS A 145 -2.91 2.43 5.46
C LYS A 145 -3.23 1.06 4.85
N GLU A 146 -3.82 0.18 5.64
CA GLU A 146 -4.26 -1.16 5.23
C GLU A 146 -5.31 -1.11 4.11
N SER A 147 -6.29 -0.23 4.25
CA SER A 147 -7.21 0.18 3.19
C SER A 147 -7.30 1.70 3.13
N GLN A 148 -7.41 2.23 1.93
CA GLN A 148 -7.66 3.66 1.72
C GLN A 148 -8.33 3.90 0.36
N VAL A 149 -9.24 4.86 0.32
CA VAL A 149 -9.81 5.35 -0.94
C VAL A 149 -8.91 6.48 -1.48
N VAL A 150 -8.50 6.36 -2.74
CA VAL A 150 -7.72 7.36 -3.48
C VAL A 150 -8.39 7.55 -4.83
N ASP A 151 -8.83 8.77 -5.11
CA ASP A 151 -9.50 9.10 -6.39
C ASP A 151 -10.65 8.14 -6.75
N GLY A 152 -11.46 7.78 -5.76
CA GLY A 152 -12.62 6.88 -5.93
C GLY A 152 -12.31 5.39 -6.00
N ILE A 153 -11.04 4.99 -5.89
CA ILE A 153 -10.61 3.58 -5.87
C ILE A 153 -10.24 3.17 -4.44
N GLU A 154 -10.80 2.08 -3.94
CA GLU A 154 -10.32 1.47 -2.71
C GLU A 154 -9.06 0.65 -2.98
N ILE A 155 -7.97 0.97 -2.28
CA ILE A 155 -6.69 0.27 -2.37
C ILE A 155 -6.54 -0.57 -1.11
N ILE A 156 -6.46 -1.90 -1.27
CA ILE A 156 -6.34 -2.87 -0.18
C ILE A 156 -4.94 -3.46 -0.16
N ARG A 157 -4.36 -3.64 1.04
CA ARG A 157 -3.00 -4.15 1.25
C ARG A 157 -3.00 -5.31 2.25
N PRO A 158 -3.41 -6.50 1.82
CA PRO A 158 -3.68 -7.61 2.74
C PRO A 158 -2.42 -8.15 3.43
N LEU A 159 -1.23 -7.91 2.85
CA LEU A 159 0.05 -8.36 3.38
C LEU A 159 0.70 -7.38 4.37
N LEU A 160 0.07 -6.24 4.66
CA LEU A 160 0.69 -5.14 5.41
C LEU A 160 1.12 -5.52 6.84
N HIS A 161 0.54 -6.54 7.42
CA HIS A 161 0.87 -7.05 8.76
C HIS A 161 1.91 -8.18 8.77
N PHE A 162 2.37 -8.61 7.60
CA PHE A 162 3.31 -9.73 7.48
C PHE A 162 4.69 -9.23 7.03
N HIS A 163 5.74 -9.83 7.56
CA HIS A 163 7.10 -9.55 7.11
C HIS A 163 7.43 -10.36 5.87
N LYS A 164 8.26 -9.80 5.00
CA LYS A 164 8.74 -10.49 3.79
C LYS A 164 9.41 -11.84 4.09
N LYS A 165 10.10 -11.98 5.23
CA LYS A 165 10.69 -13.24 5.69
C LYS A 165 9.68 -14.36 5.96
N ASP A 166 8.41 -14.01 6.14
CA ASP A 166 7.32 -14.98 6.41
C ASP A 166 6.77 -15.59 5.10
N PHE A 167 7.12 -15.00 3.95
CA PHE A 167 6.67 -15.48 2.65
C PHE A 167 7.45 -16.75 2.25
N PRO A 168 6.76 -17.76 1.71
CA PRO A 168 7.44 -18.94 1.21
C PRO A 168 8.29 -18.61 -0.02
N PRO A 169 9.32 -19.38 -0.30
CA PRO A 169 10.05 -19.27 -1.55
C PRO A 169 9.13 -19.64 -2.73
N ILE A 170 8.97 -18.72 -3.66
CA ILE A 170 8.18 -18.89 -4.88
C ILE A 170 8.96 -18.40 -6.09
N VAL A 171 8.54 -18.83 -7.27
CA VAL A 171 9.10 -18.33 -8.53
C VAL A 171 8.69 -16.87 -8.71
N HIS A 172 9.66 -15.99 -8.91
CA HIS A 172 9.46 -14.57 -9.12
C HIS A 172 10.61 -13.97 -9.94
N PHE A 173 10.42 -12.75 -10.44
CA PHE A 173 11.48 -12.02 -11.13
C PHE A 173 12.28 -11.17 -10.13
N GLU A 174 13.59 -11.23 -10.23
CA GLU A 174 14.46 -10.37 -9.42
C GLU A 174 14.69 -9.02 -10.10
N ASP A 175 14.30 -7.95 -9.44
CA ASP A 175 14.60 -6.60 -9.90
C ASP A 175 15.96 -6.15 -9.35
N GLN A 176 16.99 -6.19 -10.21
CA GLN A 176 18.36 -5.77 -9.85
C GLN A 176 18.42 -4.30 -9.42
N THR A 177 17.50 -3.44 -9.89
CA THR A 177 17.46 -2.03 -9.49
C THR A 177 17.14 -1.83 -8.01
N ASN A 178 16.58 -2.83 -7.33
CA ASN A 178 16.37 -2.82 -5.88
C ASN A 178 17.70 -2.79 -5.09
N GLN A 179 18.81 -3.22 -5.67
CA GLN A 179 20.13 -3.19 -5.06
C GLN A 179 20.83 -1.83 -5.23
N GLU A 180 20.37 -1.01 -6.15
CA GLU A 180 20.95 0.31 -6.39
C GLU A 180 20.53 1.29 -5.29
N ASN A 181 21.51 2.06 -4.77
CA ASN A 181 21.26 3.07 -3.72
C ASN A 181 20.90 4.46 -4.28
N THR A 182 20.51 4.55 -5.54
CA THR A 182 20.14 5.81 -6.20
C THR A 182 18.92 6.44 -5.54
N TYR A 183 17.88 5.66 -5.30
CA TYR A 183 16.65 6.15 -4.69
C TYR A 183 16.73 6.17 -3.17
N PHE A 184 16.07 7.16 -2.54
CA PHE A 184 16.08 7.30 -1.08
C PHE A 184 15.51 6.07 -0.38
N ARG A 185 14.46 5.47 -0.91
CA ARG A 185 13.88 4.25 -0.36
C ARG A 185 14.85 3.08 -0.36
N ASN A 186 15.62 2.91 -1.44
CA ASN A 186 16.63 1.87 -1.51
C ASN A 186 17.77 2.11 -0.51
N ARG A 187 18.18 3.38 -0.28
CA ARG A 187 19.16 3.70 0.79
C ARG A 187 18.63 3.38 2.19
N ILE A 188 17.33 3.63 2.44
CA ILE A 188 16.70 3.21 3.71
C ILE A 188 16.81 1.69 3.88
N ARG A 189 16.39 0.93 2.88
CA ARG A 189 16.35 -0.55 2.90
C ARG A 189 17.74 -1.15 3.01
N ASN A 190 18.67 -0.71 2.15
CA ASN A 190 19.95 -1.41 1.94
C ASN A 190 21.06 -0.90 2.87
N ARG A 191 20.94 0.30 3.42
CA ARG A 191 22.00 0.93 4.20
C ARG A 191 21.53 1.38 5.58
N TYR A 192 20.52 2.23 5.68
CA TYR A 192 20.21 2.88 6.96
C TYR A 192 19.54 1.92 7.94
N LEU A 193 18.54 1.14 7.49
CA LEU A 193 17.90 0.15 8.36
C LEU A 193 18.90 -0.89 8.89
N PRO A 194 19.74 -1.55 8.06
CA PRO A 194 20.72 -2.51 8.55
C PRO A 194 21.71 -1.93 9.56
N GLU A 195 22.15 -0.68 9.38
CA GLU A 195 23.05 -0.03 10.34
C GLU A 195 22.35 0.28 11.67
N LEU A 196 21.13 0.80 11.61
CA LEU A 196 20.35 1.11 12.82
C LEU A 196 19.89 -0.17 13.55
N GLU A 197 19.67 -1.28 12.85
CA GLU A 197 19.36 -2.57 13.50
C GLU A 197 20.53 -3.15 14.28
N LYS A 198 21.79 -2.74 14.03
CA LYS A 198 22.94 -3.10 14.86
C LYS A 198 22.87 -2.44 16.24
N GLU A 199 22.37 -1.20 16.31
CA GLU A 199 22.17 -0.47 17.57
C GLU A 199 20.92 -0.97 18.31
N ASN A 200 19.83 -1.26 17.57
CA ASN A 200 18.60 -1.78 18.14
C ASN A 200 18.05 -2.93 17.29
N PRO A 201 18.30 -4.19 17.64
CA PRO A 201 17.79 -5.35 16.90
C PRO A 201 16.27 -5.44 16.80
N ARG A 202 15.52 -4.69 17.64
CA ARG A 202 14.06 -4.60 17.60
C ARG A 202 13.56 -3.32 16.89
N LEU A 203 14.42 -2.62 16.16
CA LEU A 203 14.06 -1.36 15.52
C LEU A 203 12.82 -1.47 14.62
N LYS A 204 12.74 -2.53 13.81
CA LYS A 204 11.60 -2.73 12.91
C LYS A 204 10.29 -2.87 13.68
N SER A 205 10.27 -3.70 14.73
CA SER A 205 9.07 -3.82 15.58
C SER A 205 8.76 -2.50 16.30
N ALA A 206 9.75 -1.81 16.84
CA ALA A 206 9.54 -0.53 17.50
C ALA A 206 8.96 0.54 16.55
N LEU A 207 9.36 0.57 15.28
CA LEU A 207 8.79 1.49 14.29
C LEU A 207 7.36 1.11 13.92
N LEU A 208 7.03 -0.19 13.85
CA LEU A 208 5.67 -0.64 13.60
C LEU A 208 4.76 -0.29 14.79
N ASP A 209 5.20 -0.58 16.02
CA ASP A 209 4.48 -0.26 17.24
C ASP A 209 4.23 1.26 17.34
N PHE A 210 5.25 2.06 17.09
CA PHE A 210 5.14 3.52 17.03
C PHE A 210 4.10 3.99 15.98
N GLY A 211 4.11 3.42 14.78
CA GLY A 211 3.13 3.75 13.74
C GLY A 211 1.70 3.39 14.13
N MET A 212 1.50 2.26 14.84
CA MET A 212 0.20 1.85 15.38
C MET A 212 -0.28 2.80 16.48
N GLU A 213 0.58 3.12 17.46
CA GLU A 213 0.25 4.08 18.52
C GLU A 213 -0.18 5.44 17.95
N VAL A 214 0.57 5.95 16.96
CA VAL A 214 0.20 7.21 16.27
C VAL A 214 -1.15 7.09 15.60
N SER A 215 -1.47 5.95 15.00
CA SER A 215 -2.77 5.70 14.36
C SER A 215 -3.91 5.70 15.37
N ASP A 216 -3.71 5.06 16.53
CA ASP A 216 -4.69 4.98 17.60
C ASP A 216 -4.94 6.36 18.24
N TYR A 217 -3.88 7.14 18.47
CA TYR A 217 -4.03 8.54 18.91
C TYR A 217 -4.82 9.37 17.91
N GLN A 218 -4.57 9.21 16.61
CA GLN A 218 -5.32 9.92 15.59
C GLN A 218 -6.80 9.52 15.56
N ALA A 219 -7.09 8.23 15.66
CA ALA A 219 -8.48 7.75 15.72
C ALA A 219 -9.21 8.34 16.92
N THR A 220 -8.57 8.31 18.10
CA THR A 220 -9.11 8.88 19.34
C THR A 220 -9.38 10.38 19.21
N ILE A 221 -8.40 11.15 18.67
CA ILE A 221 -8.57 12.59 18.47
C ILE A 221 -9.69 12.86 17.45
N THR A 222 -9.77 12.07 16.39
CA THR A 222 -10.84 12.21 15.39
C THR A 222 -12.22 11.94 15.99
N GLU A 223 -12.32 10.96 16.87
CA GLU A 223 -13.58 10.65 17.56
C GLU A 223 -13.98 11.77 18.55
N LEU A 224 -13.05 12.22 19.36
CA LEU A 224 -13.27 13.34 20.28
C LEU A 224 -13.64 14.64 19.54
N SER A 225 -13.01 14.88 18.39
CA SER A 225 -13.28 16.09 17.61
C SER A 225 -14.72 16.16 17.06
N LYS A 226 -15.42 15.04 16.95
CA LYS A 226 -16.84 15.02 16.56
C LYS A 226 -17.78 15.59 17.64
N GLN A 227 -17.29 15.67 18.87
CA GLN A 227 -18.05 16.19 20.03
C GLN A 227 -17.82 17.69 20.22
N ILE A 228 -16.88 18.28 19.50
CA ILE A 228 -16.48 19.70 19.62
C ILE A 228 -17.12 20.48 18.50
N ASP A 229 -17.83 21.54 18.85
CA ASP A 229 -18.36 22.49 17.88
C ASP A 229 -17.24 23.42 17.39
N VAL A 230 -16.65 23.11 16.24
CA VAL A 230 -15.58 23.94 15.63
C VAL A 230 -16.11 25.24 15.01
N GLU A 231 -17.43 25.40 14.90
CA GLU A 231 -18.08 26.63 14.46
C GLU A 231 -18.25 27.59 15.65
N ASP A 232 -18.29 27.11 16.88
CA ASP A 232 -18.15 27.96 18.07
C ASP A 232 -16.69 28.36 18.29
N LEU A 233 -16.39 29.59 17.90
CA LEU A 233 -15.04 30.16 18.02
C LEU A 233 -14.57 30.25 19.48
N ASN A 234 -15.46 30.41 20.45
CA ASN A 234 -15.07 30.44 21.87
C ASN A 234 -14.61 29.05 22.34
N GLU A 235 -15.33 28.00 21.94
CA GLU A 235 -14.92 26.63 22.21
C GLU A 235 -13.63 26.31 21.49
N LEU A 236 -13.52 26.59 20.19
CA LEU A 236 -12.31 26.34 19.40
C LEU A 236 -11.08 27.03 20.00
N PHE A 237 -11.19 28.32 20.35
CA PHE A 237 -10.06 29.09 20.89
C PHE A 237 -9.72 28.71 22.35
N SER A 238 -10.55 27.94 23.05
CA SER A 238 -10.21 27.39 24.36
C SER A 238 -9.07 26.35 24.30
N TYR A 239 -8.83 25.75 23.13
CA TYR A 239 -7.79 24.73 22.92
C TYR A 239 -6.45 25.36 22.52
N SER A 240 -5.36 24.60 22.71
CA SER A 240 -4.05 25.02 22.21
C SER A 240 -4.04 25.18 20.68
N GLN A 241 -3.18 26.06 20.17
CA GLN A 241 -3.08 26.31 18.72
C GLN A 241 -2.85 25.02 17.90
N GLN A 242 -2.11 24.05 18.45
CA GLN A 242 -1.89 22.76 17.81
C GLN A 242 -3.19 21.93 17.75
N THR A 243 -3.96 21.91 18.84
CA THR A 243 -5.26 21.23 18.91
C THR A 243 -6.27 21.88 17.95
N GLN A 244 -6.34 23.20 17.92
CA GLN A 244 -7.18 23.96 16.97
C GLN A 244 -6.89 23.52 15.53
N GLY A 245 -5.60 23.41 15.14
CA GLY A 245 -5.21 22.95 13.81
C GLY A 245 -5.67 21.52 13.49
N ILE A 246 -5.69 20.62 14.47
CA ILE A 246 -6.19 19.25 14.30
C ILE A 246 -7.70 19.23 14.16
N LEU A 247 -8.42 19.97 15.00
CA LEU A 247 -9.88 20.06 14.98
C LEU A 247 -10.39 20.62 13.65
N LEU A 248 -9.80 21.75 13.21
CA LEU A 248 -10.14 22.37 11.92
C LEU A 248 -9.84 21.43 10.75
N GLN A 249 -8.71 20.73 10.76
CA GLN A 249 -8.39 19.78 9.70
C GLN A 249 -9.38 18.61 9.66
N ASN A 250 -9.80 18.08 10.83
CA ASN A 250 -10.80 17.00 10.91
C ASN A 250 -12.18 17.50 10.43
N TYR A 251 -12.54 18.72 10.74
CA TYR A 251 -13.76 19.34 10.25
C TYR A 251 -13.73 19.52 8.73
N LEU A 252 -12.66 20.09 8.18
CA LEU A 252 -12.51 20.27 6.73
C LEU A 252 -12.50 18.96 5.95
N ASN A 253 -11.99 17.87 6.50
CA ASN A 253 -12.03 16.56 5.88
C ASN A 253 -13.45 15.99 5.68
N GLN A 254 -14.47 16.57 6.32
CA GLN A 254 -15.87 16.21 6.09
C GLN A 254 -16.41 16.82 4.79
N PHE A 255 -15.71 17.79 4.23
CA PHE A 255 -16.06 18.52 3.00
C PHE A 255 -14.97 18.29 1.92
N PRO A 256 -14.91 17.11 1.30
CA PRO A 256 -13.85 16.74 0.37
C PRO A 256 -13.81 17.64 -0.89
N ASP A 257 -14.90 18.32 -1.19
CA ASP A 257 -15.02 19.19 -2.37
C ASP A 257 -14.48 20.62 -2.11
N LEU A 258 -14.13 20.98 -0.87
CA LEU A 258 -13.45 22.21 -0.54
C LEU A 258 -11.94 22.03 -0.80
N ASN A 259 -11.52 22.28 -2.05
CA ASN A 259 -10.12 22.44 -2.41
C ASN A 259 -9.59 23.75 -1.78
N LEU A 260 -9.00 23.66 -0.58
CA LEU A 260 -8.24 24.72 0.10
C LEU A 260 -6.73 24.44 -0.02
#